data_f72a581944d3db885491335f40dfe308
#
_entry.id   f72a581944d3db885491335f40dfe308
#
_cell.length_a   1.000
_cell.length_b   1.000
_cell.length_c   1.000
_cell.angle_alpha   90.00
_cell.angle_beta   90.00
_cell.angle_gamma   90.00
#
_symmetry.space_group_name_H-M   'P 1'
#
loop_
_entity.id
_entity.type
_entity.pdbx_description
1 polymer ?
#
loop_
_entity_poly.entity_id
_entity_poly.type
_entity_poly.pdbx_seq_one_letter_code
_entity_poly.pdbx_strand_id
1 'polypeptide(L)'
;MTPKWSTIGSHSSYELTRCIVCGGADTLEVAGPSDIREEAEALWGFHMRRLSPHTPPERLVDRVAFSQAPPWRVVRCRDCGLVYRNPMEKREELCATYTSETPERDALLALHRAQTRTYRAQARRLVRRLERRGTGLEVGSYVGAFLAAARRERWHFEGLDVNPHTNAFARSLGFTVHDADLEHFEPSHPFDVVAIWNTFDQLPDPRAAVRAAHRLLRPDGVLAVRVPNGECYARLRAVSVTSAERMSVSRAVLAHNNLLTFPYRFGFSPASLTRLLRDLGFDVMGVIPDVLVPTADEWTRRWAVVEERLVKPLTKRWTPWFEIYARRRPAAA
;
A
#
# COMPACT_ATOMS: atom_id res chain seq x y z
N MET A 1 -27.08 -7.62 -1.03
CA MET A 1 -26.57 -6.95 -2.26
C MET A 1 -25.31 -7.68 -2.67
N THR A 2 -25.34 -8.38 -3.78
CA THR A 2 -24.15 -8.94 -4.42
C THR A 2 -23.36 -7.76 -5.03
N PRO A 3 -22.03 -7.70 -4.87
CA PRO A 3 -21.23 -6.66 -5.51
C PRO A 3 -21.50 -6.69 -7.01
N LYS A 4 -21.87 -5.55 -7.57
CA LYS A 4 -21.81 -5.37 -9.02
C LYS A 4 -20.33 -5.28 -9.36
N TRP A 5 -19.75 -6.41 -9.77
CA TRP A 5 -18.42 -6.45 -10.35
C TRP A 5 -18.43 -5.48 -11.54
N SER A 6 -17.73 -4.37 -11.44
CA SER A 6 -17.51 -3.53 -12.59
C SER A 6 -16.84 -4.41 -13.65
N THR A 7 -17.48 -4.56 -14.79
CA THR A 7 -16.90 -5.20 -15.97
C THR A 7 -15.64 -4.41 -16.30
N ILE A 8 -14.51 -4.92 -15.84
CA ILE A 8 -13.20 -4.33 -16.09
C ILE A 8 -12.98 -4.39 -17.59
N GLY A 9 -12.50 -3.28 -18.12
CA GLY A 9 -12.33 -2.99 -19.53
C GLY A 9 -11.80 -4.12 -20.39
N SER A 10 -11.93 -3.97 -21.68
CA SER A 10 -11.49 -4.91 -22.69
C SER A 10 -10.08 -5.45 -22.39
N HIS A 11 -9.74 -6.65 -22.85
CA HIS A 11 -8.37 -7.24 -22.75
C HIS A 11 -7.26 -6.29 -23.23
N SER A 12 -7.59 -5.22 -23.96
CA SER A 12 -6.66 -4.17 -24.40
C SER A 12 -6.07 -3.31 -23.27
N SER A 13 -6.71 -3.27 -22.08
CA SER A 13 -6.26 -2.49 -20.90
C SER A 13 -5.22 -3.20 -20.04
N TYR A 14 -4.84 -4.42 -20.37
CA TYR A 14 -3.90 -5.26 -19.62
C TYR A 14 -2.72 -5.71 -20.49
N GLU A 15 -1.57 -5.90 -19.85
CA GLU A 15 -0.35 -6.39 -20.49
C GLU A 15 0.35 -7.45 -19.65
N LEU A 16 0.99 -8.43 -20.31
CA LEU A 16 1.88 -9.38 -19.66
C LEU A 16 3.21 -8.71 -19.34
N THR A 17 3.65 -8.84 -18.09
CA THR A 17 4.87 -8.20 -17.61
C THR A 17 5.90 -9.21 -17.12
N ARG A 18 7.18 -8.84 -17.24
CA ARG A 18 8.26 -9.52 -16.54
C ARG A 18 8.35 -9.06 -15.09
N CYS A 19 9.04 -9.84 -14.27
CA CYS A 19 9.28 -9.47 -12.87
C CYS A 19 10.02 -8.13 -12.77
N ILE A 20 9.42 -7.14 -12.13
CA ILE A 20 9.97 -5.79 -11.98
C ILE A 20 11.25 -5.76 -11.13
N VAL A 21 11.49 -6.76 -10.29
CA VAL A 21 12.69 -6.83 -9.43
C VAL A 21 13.89 -7.39 -10.19
N CYS A 22 13.74 -8.51 -10.88
CA CYS A 22 14.89 -9.23 -11.49
C CYS A 22 14.83 -9.36 -13.01
N GLY A 23 13.73 -8.93 -13.66
CA GLY A 23 13.53 -9.09 -15.11
C GLY A 23 13.16 -10.52 -15.55
N GLY A 24 13.08 -11.47 -14.62
CA GLY A 24 12.78 -12.88 -14.91
C GLY A 24 11.36 -13.06 -15.46
N ALA A 25 11.17 -14.07 -16.30
CA ALA A 25 9.87 -14.43 -16.88
C ALA A 25 9.29 -15.74 -16.29
N ASP A 26 10.11 -16.51 -15.57
CA ASP A 26 9.67 -17.77 -14.98
C ASP A 26 8.86 -17.52 -13.70
N THR A 27 7.60 -17.93 -13.73
CA THR A 27 6.66 -17.67 -12.65
C THR A 27 5.87 -18.92 -12.25
N LEU A 28 5.48 -18.97 -10.99
CA LEU A 28 4.55 -19.96 -10.45
C LEU A 28 3.22 -19.26 -10.16
N GLU A 29 2.11 -19.82 -10.60
CA GLU A 29 0.79 -19.35 -10.23
C GLU A 29 0.54 -19.58 -8.73
N VAL A 30 0.12 -18.52 -8.03
CA VAL A 30 -0.26 -18.56 -6.61
C VAL A 30 -1.78 -18.56 -6.46
N ALA A 31 -2.48 -17.82 -7.31
CA ALA A 31 -3.93 -17.77 -7.36
C ALA A 31 -4.41 -17.49 -8.77
N GLY A 32 -5.33 -18.31 -9.25
CA GLY A 32 -6.02 -18.11 -10.52
C GLY A 32 -7.22 -17.15 -10.41
N PRO A 33 -7.86 -16.80 -11.54
CA PRO A 33 -9.00 -15.89 -11.55
C PRO A 33 -10.20 -16.34 -10.71
N SER A 34 -10.46 -17.65 -10.64
CA SER A 34 -11.52 -18.25 -9.79
C SER A 34 -11.23 -18.07 -8.32
N ASP A 35 -9.98 -18.34 -7.91
CA ASP A 35 -9.53 -18.21 -6.54
C ASP A 35 -9.64 -16.77 -6.05
N ILE A 36 -9.27 -15.83 -6.91
CA ILE A 36 -9.30 -14.39 -6.59
C ILE A 36 -10.73 -13.90 -6.42
N ARG A 37 -11.68 -14.39 -7.25
CA ARG A 37 -13.09 -14.06 -7.07
C ARG A 37 -13.63 -14.58 -5.75
N GLU A 38 -13.32 -15.82 -5.39
CA GLU A 38 -13.71 -16.38 -4.10
C GLU A 38 -13.13 -15.60 -2.92
N GLU A 39 -11.86 -15.20 -3.00
CA GLU A 39 -11.21 -14.38 -1.99
C GLU A 39 -11.83 -12.98 -1.88
N ALA A 40 -12.19 -12.38 -3.02
CA ALA A 40 -12.87 -11.08 -3.05
C ALA A 40 -14.26 -11.15 -2.39
N GLU A 41 -15.02 -12.19 -2.66
CA GLU A 41 -16.33 -12.43 -2.00
C GLU A 41 -16.16 -12.64 -0.48
N ALA A 42 -15.15 -13.39 -0.08
CA ALA A 42 -14.84 -13.62 1.33
C ALA A 42 -14.45 -12.31 2.04
N LEU A 43 -13.62 -11.47 1.40
CA LEU A 43 -13.24 -10.16 1.92
C LEU A 43 -14.43 -9.21 2.02
N TRP A 44 -15.26 -9.17 0.97
CA TRP A 44 -16.50 -8.40 0.97
C TRP A 44 -17.40 -8.82 2.14
N GLY A 45 -17.66 -10.12 2.29
CA GLY A 45 -18.43 -10.68 3.40
C GLY A 45 -17.85 -10.33 4.77
N PHE A 46 -16.51 -10.32 4.89
CA PHE A 46 -15.82 -9.91 6.12
C PHE A 46 -16.10 -8.43 6.45
N HIS A 47 -15.97 -7.53 5.48
CA HIS A 47 -16.24 -6.12 5.71
C HIS A 47 -17.72 -5.83 5.99
N MET A 48 -18.64 -6.42 5.22
CA MET A 48 -20.08 -6.18 5.38
C MET A 48 -20.61 -6.61 6.74
N ARG A 49 -20.14 -7.72 7.31
CA ARG A 49 -20.53 -8.13 8.67
C ARG A 49 -20.06 -7.16 9.75
N ARG A 50 -18.99 -6.43 9.50
CA ARG A 50 -18.33 -5.51 10.43
C ARG A 50 -18.91 -4.09 10.38
N LEU A 51 -19.65 -3.77 9.35
CA LEU A 51 -20.27 -2.46 9.16
C LEU A 51 -21.65 -2.38 9.81
N SER A 52 -22.03 -1.17 10.22
CA SER A 52 -23.38 -0.85 10.67
C SER A 52 -24.36 -1.07 9.51
N PRO A 53 -25.60 -1.55 9.80
CA PRO A 53 -26.66 -1.59 8.79
C PRO A 53 -27.02 -0.24 8.18
N HIS A 54 -26.68 0.86 8.89
CA HIS A 54 -26.93 2.23 8.48
C HIS A 54 -25.75 2.88 7.73
N THR A 55 -24.73 2.09 7.35
CA THR A 55 -23.59 2.59 6.60
C THR A 55 -24.07 3.11 5.24
N PRO A 56 -23.83 4.39 4.90
CA PRO A 56 -24.20 4.94 3.60
C PRO A 56 -23.50 4.20 2.45
N PRO A 57 -24.15 4.02 1.29
CA PRO A 57 -23.56 3.35 0.13
C PRO A 57 -22.22 3.94 -0.30
N GLU A 58 -22.05 5.25 -0.18
CA GLU A 58 -20.84 5.99 -0.54
C GLU A 58 -19.64 5.55 0.29
N ARG A 59 -19.86 5.10 1.52
CA ARG A 59 -18.81 4.58 2.42
C ARG A 59 -18.38 3.16 2.09
N LEU A 60 -19.06 2.51 1.16
CA LEU A 60 -18.70 1.17 0.68
C LEU A 60 -17.76 1.24 -0.53
N VAL A 61 -17.63 2.40 -1.18
CA VAL A 61 -16.86 2.56 -2.43
C VAL A 61 -15.39 2.19 -2.22
N ASP A 62 -14.73 2.71 -1.21
CA ASP A 62 -13.34 2.39 -0.89
C ASP A 62 -13.12 0.89 -0.61
N ARG A 63 -14.16 0.21 -0.13
CA ARG A 63 -14.10 -1.23 0.18
C ARG A 63 -14.36 -2.08 -1.06
N VAL A 64 -15.10 -1.56 -2.03
CA VAL A 64 -15.35 -2.20 -3.33
C VAL A 64 -14.09 -2.14 -4.22
N ALA A 65 -13.31 -1.07 -4.14
CA ALA A 65 -12.07 -0.94 -4.91
C ALA A 65 -11.06 -2.08 -4.66
N PHE A 66 -11.09 -2.68 -3.46
CA PHE A 66 -10.29 -3.87 -3.13
C PHE A 66 -10.84 -5.18 -3.73
N SER A 67 -12.01 -5.15 -4.35
CA SER A 67 -12.73 -6.33 -4.85
C SER A 67 -12.72 -6.42 -6.38
N GLN A 68 -11.65 -5.96 -7.03
CA GLN A 68 -11.56 -6.01 -8.49
C GLN A 68 -11.55 -7.44 -9.01
N ALA A 69 -12.48 -7.75 -9.92
CA ALA A 69 -12.53 -9.04 -10.58
C ALA A 69 -11.43 -9.14 -11.66
N PRO A 70 -10.65 -10.23 -11.68
CA PRO A 70 -9.61 -10.41 -12.69
C PRO A 70 -10.15 -10.50 -14.10
N PRO A 71 -9.27 -10.06 -15.09
CA PRO A 71 -8.65 -11.09 -15.90
C PRO A 71 -7.25 -11.55 -15.43
N TRP A 72 -6.67 -10.95 -14.41
CA TRP A 72 -5.31 -11.24 -13.95
C TRP A 72 -5.24 -12.45 -13.00
N ARG A 73 -4.02 -12.94 -12.84
CA ARG A 73 -3.62 -13.97 -11.87
C ARG A 73 -2.64 -13.38 -10.87
N VAL A 74 -2.51 -13.98 -9.73
CA VAL A 74 -1.38 -13.72 -8.83
C VAL A 74 -0.31 -14.76 -9.11
N VAL A 75 0.87 -14.29 -9.47
CA VAL A 75 2.03 -15.13 -9.78
C VAL A 75 3.20 -14.82 -8.84
N ARG A 76 4.08 -15.78 -8.63
CA ARG A 76 5.34 -15.61 -7.89
C ARG A 76 6.51 -15.82 -8.85
N CYS A 77 7.42 -14.85 -8.91
CA CYS A 77 8.69 -15.01 -9.62
C CYS A 77 9.54 -16.10 -8.97
N ARG A 78 10.03 -17.07 -9.75
CA ARG A 78 10.88 -18.15 -9.23
C ARG A 78 12.26 -17.68 -8.82
N ASP A 79 12.80 -16.62 -9.45
CA ASP A 79 14.15 -16.12 -9.20
C ASP A 79 14.28 -15.27 -7.94
N CYS A 80 13.31 -14.36 -7.71
CA CYS A 80 13.41 -13.39 -6.59
C CYS A 80 12.26 -13.45 -5.57
N GLY A 81 11.25 -14.27 -5.85
CA GLY A 81 10.13 -14.45 -4.94
C GLY A 81 9.11 -13.30 -4.90
N LEU A 82 9.21 -12.29 -5.78
CA LEU A 82 8.18 -11.26 -5.90
C LEU A 82 6.85 -11.90 -6.27
N VAL A 83 5.81 -11.55 -5.54
CA VAL A 83 4.42 -11.93 -5.85
C VAL A 83 3.77 -10.74 -6.55
N TYR A 84 3.09 -10.93 -7.67
CA TYR A 84 2.49 -9.82 -8.42
C TYR A 84 1.35 -10.28 -9.32
N ARG A 85 0.52 -9.33 -9.76
CA ARG A 85 -0.52 -9.58 -10.74
C ARG A 85 0.07 -9.73 -12.12
N ASN A 86 -0.42 -10.68 -12.91
CA ASN A 86 -0.03 -10.85 -14.30
C ASN A 86 -1.17 -11.50 -15.13
N PRO A 87 -1.72 -10.85 -16.18
CA PRO A 87 -1.34 -9.52 -16.68
C PRO A 87 -1.63 -8.38 -15.70
N MET A 88 -0.98 -7.24 -15.90
CA MET A 88 -1.22 -5.99 -15.15
C MET A 88 -2.00 -4.98 -15.97
N GLU A 89 -2.70 -4.09 -15.28
CA GLU A 89 -3.28 -2.89 -15.87
C GLU A 89 -2.18 -2.02 -16.50
N LYS A 90 -2.43 -1.49 -17.70
CA LYS A 90 -1.54 -0.52 -18.32
C LYS A 90 -1.48 0.77 -17.49
N ARG A 91 -0.37 1.49 -17.62
CA ARG A 91 -0.10 2.72 -16.85
C ARG A 91 -1.22 3.76 -17.00
N GLU A 92 -1.72 3.95 -18.21
CA GLU A 92 -2.73 4.95 -18.52
C GLU A 92 -4.05 4.67 -17.78
N GLU A 93 -4.49 3.41 -17.77
CA GLU A 93 -5.71 2.98 -17.07
C GLU A 93 -5.59 3.16 -15.56
N LEU A 94 -4.43 2.80 -15.02
CA LEU A 94 -4.14 2.97 -13.60
C LEU A 94 -4.15 4.45 -13.20
N CYS A 95 -3.49 5.31 -13.97
CA CYS A 95 -3.45 6.74 -13.71
C CYS A 95 -4.85 7.36 -13.78
N ALA A 96 -5.64 6.98 -14.80
CA ALA A 96 -7.03 7.45 -14.95
C ALA A 96 -7.87 7.09 -13.72
N THR A 97 -7.72 5.89 -13.18
CA THR A 97 -8.45 5.45 -11.98
C THR A 97 -8.15 6.37 -10.78
N TYR A 98 -6.88 6.66 -10.51
CA TYR A 98 -6.52 7.49 -9.35
C TYR A 98 -6.84 8.97 -9.51
N THR A 99 -6.85 9.51 -10.72
CA THR A 99 -7.14 10.94 -10.97
C THR A 99 -8.63 11.26 -11.04
N SER A 100 -9.50 10.27 -11.29
CA SER A 100 -10.94 10.47 -11.50
C SER A 100 -11.76 10.48 -10.20
N GLU A 101 -11.20 10.06 -9.08
CA GLU A 101 -11.92 10.03 -7.80
C GLU A 101 -12.19 11.44 -7.26
N THR A 102 -13.46 11.71 -6.96
CA THR A 102 -13.94 12.99 -6.36
C THR A 102 -14.68 12.73 -5.05
N PRO A 103 -14.00 12.33 -3.97
CA PRO A 103 -14.65 12.02 -2.71
C PRO A 103 -15.24 13.28 -2.04
N GLU A 104 -16.35 13.10 -1.33
CA GLU A 104 -16.97 14.20 -0.58
C GLU A 104 -16.06 14.69 0.57
N ARG A 105 -16.11 16.01 0.84
CA ARG A 105 -15.26 16.66 1.86
C ARG A 105 -15.40 16.06 3.26
N ASP A 106 -16.61 15.73 3.70
CA ASP A 106 -16.84 15.16 5.03
C ASP A 106 -16.26 13.75 5.15
N ALA A 107 -16.33 12.97 4.06
CA ALA A 107 -15.67 11.68 3.96
C ALA A 107 -14.15 11.81 4.09
N LEU A 108 -13.54 12.74 3.35
CA LEU A 108 -12.11 13.03 3.43
C LEU A 108 -11.70 13.47 4.84
N LEU A 109 -12.50 14.30 5.51
CA LEU A 109 -12.20 14.78 6.86
C LEU A 109 -12.26 13.65 7.91
N ALA A 110 -13.27 12.78 7.82
CA ALA A 110 -13.38 11.60 8.68
C ALA A 110 -12.18 10.67 8.50
N LEU A 111 -11.80 10.40 7.25
CA LEU A 111 -10.66 9.57 6.88
C LEU A 111 -9.33 10.19 7.37
N HIS A 112 -9.12 11.48 7.14
CA HIS A 112 -7.96 12.22 7.63
C HIS A 112 -7.79 12.06 9.15
N ARG A 113 -8.87 12.25 9.93
CA ARG A 113 -8.85 12.11 11.39
C ARG A 113 -8.54 10.70 11.85
N ALA A 114 -9.12 9.70 11.19
CA ALA A 114 -8.91 8.29 11.52
C ALA A 114 -7.46 7.87 11.20
N GLN A 115 -6.97 8.17 10.01
CA GLN A 115 -5.63 7.79 9.56
C GLN A 115 -4.53 8.57 10.29
N THR A 116 -4.72 9.85 10.62
CA THR A 116 -3.72 10.62 11.38
C THR A 116 -3.37 9.95 12.71
N ARG A 117 -4.35 9.33 13.38
CA ARG A 117 -4.11 8.60 14.63
C ARG A 117 -3.26 7.36 14.40
N THR A 118 -3.47 6.67 13.31
CA THR A 118 -2.73 5.46 12.93
C THR A 118 -1.29 5.76 12.51
N TYR A 119 -1.09 6.79 11.72
CA TYR A 119 0.24 7.18 11.23
C TYR A 119 1.19 7.75 12.30
N ARG A 120 0.69 8.02 13.51
CA ARG A 120 1.58 8.42 14.63
C ARG A 120 2.69 7.41 14.92
N ALA A 121 2.41 6.12 14.76
CA ALA A 121 3.41 5.09 15.00
C ALA A 121 4.55 5.16 13.96
N GLN A 122 4.21 5.35 12.69
CA GLN A 122 5.16 5.52 11.58
C GLN A 122 5.99 6.81 11.78
N ALA A 123 5.35 7.94 12.07
CA ALA A 123 6.04 9.20 12.33
C ALA A 123 7.04 9.10 13.48
N ARG A 124 6.66 8.46 14.59
CA ARG A 124 7.57 8.24 15.73
C ARG A 124 8.71 7.27 15.41
N ARG A 125 8.45 6.19 14.64
CA ARG A 125 9.50 5.28 14.19
C ARG A 125 10.53 5.98 13.32
N LEU A 126 10.06 6.83 12.41
CA LEU A 126 10.92 7.64 11.55
C LEU A 126 11.83 8.55 12.38
N VAL A 127 11.25 9.32 13.32
CA VAL A 127 12.01 10.20 14.23
C VAL A 127 13.10 9.47 15.01
N ARG A 128 12.82 8.25 15.50
CA ARG A 128 13.79 7.48 16.27
C ARG A 128 14.93 6.91 15.45
N ARG A 129 14.77 6.81 14.13
CA ARG A 129 15.77 6.23 13.23
C ARG A 129 16.68 7.25 12.57
N LEU A 130 16.24 8.51 12.59
CA LEU A 130 16.98 9.60 11.98
C LEU A 130 17.59 10.47 13.07
N GLU A 131 18.89 10.70 12.96
CA GLU A 131 19.67 11.44 13.95
C GLU A 131 19.25 12.90 14.08
N ARG A 132 18.68 13.45 13.01
CA ARG A 132 18.21 14.84 12.98
C ARG A 132 16.86 14.95 12.28
N ARG A 133 16.10 15.97 12.63
CA ARG A 133 14.90 16.36 11.91
C ARG A 133 15.28 17.21 10.69
N GLY A 134 14.48 17.10 9.65
CA GLY A 134 14.72 17.79 8.40
C GLY A 134 13.44 17.93 7.58
N THR A 135 13.60 17.98 6.27
CA THR A 135 12.50 18.04 5.30
C THR A 135 12.21 16.66 4.76
N GLY A 136 10.93 16.34 4.57
CA GLY A 136 10.50 15.07 4.01
C GLY A 136 9.47 15.24 2.89
N LEU A 137 9.39 14.25 2.02
CA LEU A 137 8.35 14.12 1.01
C LEU A 137 7.55 12.85 1.28
N GLU A 138 6.22 12.94 1.38
CA GLU A 138 5.32 11.80 1.38
C GLU A 138 4.77 11.60 -0.04
N VAL A 139 5.00 10.43 -0.63
CA VAL A 139 4.45 10.03 -1.93
C VAL A 139 3.15 9.27 -1.72
N GLY A 140 2.09 9.66 -2.40
CA GLY A 140 0.74 9.18 -2.16
C GLY A 140 0.16 9.78 -0.88
N SER A 141 0.27 11.10 -0.72
CA SER A 141 -0.12 11.80 0.51
C SER A 141 -1.63 11.85 0.76
N TYR A 142 -2.42 11.62 -0.28
CA TYR A 142 -3.88 11.50 -0.25
C TYR A 142 -4.54 12.59 0.60
N VAL A 143 -5.13 12.24 1.74
CA VAL A 143 -5.80 13.19 2.65
C VAL A 143 -4.83 13.92 3.61
N GLY A 144 -3.51 13.81 3.44
CA GLY A 144 -2.51 14.46 4.28
C GLY A 144 -2.42 13.93 5.71
N ALA A 145 -2.85 12.69 5.93
CA ALA A 145 -2.94 12.11 7.29
C ALA A 145 -1.55 11.87 7.92
N PHE A 146 -0.58 11.39 7.14
CA PHE A 146 0.79 11.24 7.64
C PHE A 146 1.46 12.61 7.79
N LEU A 147 1.20 13.58 6.90
CA LEU A 147 1.70 14.95 7.05
C LEU A 147 1.29 15.55 8.40
N ALA A 148 0.02 15.33 8.80
CA ALA A 148 -0.48 15.75 10.11
C ALA A 148 0.21 15.02 11.27
N ALA A 149 0.46 13.74 11.14
CA ALA A 149 1.16 12.95 12.15
C ALA A 149 2.64 13.38 12.28
N ALA A 150 3.32 13.60 11.16
CA ALA A 150 4.72 14.06 11.11
C ALA A 150 4.88 15.47 11.72
N ARG A 151 3.95 16.41 11.40
CA ARG A 151 3.95 17.77 11.98
C ARG A 151 3.85 17.75 13.51
N ARG A 152 3.11 16.79 14.10
CA ARG A 152 3.06 16.62 15.58
C ARG A 152 4.39 16.17 16.19
N GLU A 153 5.18 15.45 15.42
CA GLU A 153 6.53 15.03 15.81
C GLU A 153 7.58 16.08 15.40
N ARG A 154 7.14 17.29 15.00
CA ARG A 154 7.97 18.43 14.56
C ARG A 154 8.84 18.13 13.32
N TRP A 155 8.30 17.32 12.38
CA TRP A 155 8.84 17.13 11.05
C TRP A 155 8.11 17.99 10.04
N HIS A 156 8.85 18.57 9.12
CA HIS A 156 8.28 19.25 7.97
C HIS A 156 8.22 18.28 6.79
N PHE A 157 7.01 17.83 6.45
CA PHE A 157 6.76 17.01 5.28
C PHE A 157 5.90 17.75 4.28
N GLU A 158 6.28 17.63 3.02
CA GLU A 158 5.45 18.00 1.87
C GLU A 158 4.78 16.73 1.33
N GLY A 159 3.61 16.89 0.74
CA GLY A 159 2.88 15.80 0.09
C GLY A 159 3.08 15.82 -1.42
N LEU A 160 3.03 14.64 -2.04
CA LEU A 160 3.00 14.46 -3.47
C LEU A 160 1.91 13.44 -3.79
N ASP A 161 0.93 13.82 -4.61
CA ASP A 161 -0.15 12.93 -5.04
C ASP A 161 -0.66 13.33 -6.42
N VAL A 162 -1.21 12.39 -7.16
CA VAL A 162 -1.71 12.61 -8.53
C VAL A 162 -3.17 13.09 -8.54
N ASN A 163 -3.91 12.97 -7.43
CA ASN A 163 -5.31 13.33 -7.37
C ASN A 163 -5.49 14.80 -6.95
N PRO A 164 -5.95 15.69 -7.86
CA PRO A 164 -6.08 17.11 -7.56
C PRO A 164 -7.13 17.43 -6.49
N HIS A 165 -8.18 16.60 -6.35
CA HIS A 165 -9.26 16.82 -5.38
C HIS A 165 -8.79 16.55 -3.95
N THR A 166 -8.11 15.44 -3.71
CA THR A 166 -7.54 15.13 -2.39
C THR A 166 -6.41 16.08 -2.03
N ASN A 167 -5.62 16.54 -3.02
CA ASN A 167 -4.60 17.56 -2.82
C ASN A 167 -5.20 18.90 -2.43
N ALA A 168 -6.27 19.35 -3.08
CA ALA A 168 -6.98 20.58 -2.71
C ALA A 168 -7.53 20.49 -1.27
N PHE A 169 -8.05 19.32 -0.89
CA PHE A 169 -8.49 19.07 0.48
C PHE A 169 -7.32 19.17 1.48
N ALA A 170 -6.20 18.50 1.23
CA ALA A 170 -5.04 18.52 2.12
C ALA A 170 -4.45 19.94 2.23
N ARG A 171 -4.39 20.70 1.12
CA ARG A 171 -4.01 22.13 1.15
C ARG A 171 -4.96 22.97 2.00
N SER A 172 -6.27 22.69 1.97
CA SER A 172 -7.24 23.38 2.83
C SER A 172 -7.01 23.17 4.33
N LEU A 173 -6.26 22.13 4.72
CA LEU A 173 -5.81 21.85 6.08
C LEU A 173 -4.43 22.47 6.41
N GLY A 174 -3.87 23.25 5.50
CA GLY A 174 -2.58 23.95 5.68
C GLY A 174 -1.37 23.06 5.47
N PHE A 175 -1.45 22.07 4.56
CA PHE A 175 -0.30 21.29 4.12
C PHE A 175 0.20 21.77 2.75
N THR A 176 1.49 21.67 2.53
CA THR A 176 2.10 21.82 1.20
C THR A 176 1.95 20.49 0.47
N VAL A 177 1.23 20.48 -0.66
CA VAL A 177 1.02 19.27 -1.48
C VAL A 177 1.17 19.63 -2.95
N HIS A 178 1.88 18.79 -3.69
CA HIS A 178 2.17 18.94 -5.11
C HIS A 178 1.31 18.01 -5.96
N ASP A 179 0.76 18.53 -7.07
CA ASP A 179 -0.01 17.79 -8.06
C ASP A 179 0.95 17.23 -9.12
N ALA A 180 1.62 16.12 -8.81
CA ALA A 180 2.55 15.49 -9.74
C ALA A 180 2.71 14.00 -9.43
N ASP A 181 3.19 13.23 -10.41
CA ASP A 181 3.75 11.91 -10.15
C ASP A 181 5.21 12.00 -9.70
N LEU A 182 5.67 10.96 -9.02
CA LEU A 182 7.02 10.92 -8.44
C LEU A 182 8.14 10.98 -9.48
N GLU A 183 7.90 10.43 -10.67
CA GLU A 183 8.91 10.31 -11.71
C GLU A 183 9.26 11.66 -12.33
N HIS A 184 8.27 12.54 -12.44
CA HIS A 184 8.38 13.86 -13.07
C HIS A 184 8.45 15.03 -12.06
N PHE A 185 8.39 14.73 -10.77
CA PHE A 185 8.46 15.77 -9.74
C PHE A 185 9.87 16.37 -9.61
N GLU A 186 9.96 17.69 -9.72
CA GLU A 186 11.19 18.47 -9.56
C GLU A 186 11.02 19.47 -8.40
N PRO A 187 11.56 19.14 -7.21
CA PRO A 187 11.46 20.02 -6.06
C PRO A 187 12.50 21.15 -6.11
N SER A 188 12.24 22.23 -5.39
CA SER A 188 13.19 23.35 -5.20
C SER A 188 14.39 22.98 -4.32
N HIS A 189 14.32 21.90 -3.58
CA HIS A 189 15.38 21.44 -2.66
C HIS A 189 15.33 19.90 -2.48
N PRO A 190 16.46 19.27 -2.21
CA PRO A 190 16.48 17.84 -1.91
C PRO A 190 15.95 17.55 -0.50
N PHE A 191 15.38 16.36 -0.30
CA PHE A 191 14.77 15.91 0.96
C PHE A 191 15.74 15.07 1.82
N ASP A 192 15.58 15.14 3.14
CA ASP A 192 16.23 14.22 4.07
C ASP A 192 15.55 12.85 4.09
N VAL A 193 14.23 12.82 3.82
CA VAL A 193 13.42 11.61 3.77
C VAL A 193 12.46 11.65 2.58
N VAL A 194 12.34 10.53 1.89
CA VAL A 194 11.18 10.21 1.03
C VAL A 194 10.43 9.05 1.68
N ALA A 195 9.16 9.24 1.97
CA ALA A 195 8.29 8.25 2.61
C ALA A 195 7.18 7.81 1.65
N ILE A 196 6.98 6.50 1.50
CA ILE A 196 5.94 5.91 0.64
C ILE A 196 5.15 4.91 1.49
N TRP A 197 4.02 5.37 2.02
CA TRP A 197 3.19 4.59 2.92
C TRP A 197 1.98 3.99 2.19
N ASN A 198 1.92 2.66 2.06
CA ASN A 198 0.80 1.93 1.43
C ASN A 198 0.50 2.32 -0.04
N THR A 199 1.48 2.85 -0.75
CA THR A 199 1.34 3.31 -2.14
C THR A 199 2.34 2.61 -3.05
N PHE A 200 3.51 2.23 -2.54
CA PHE A 200 4.62 1.69 -3.35
C PHE A 200 4.25 0.43 -4.14
N ASP A 201 3.42 -0.42 -3.56
CA ASP A 201 2.89 -1.66 -4.17
C ASP A 201 1.84 -1.40 -5.26
N GLN A 202 1.38 -0.15 -5.40
CA GLN A 202 0.37 0.28 -6.36
C GLN A 202 0.95 1.12 -7.51
N LEU A 203 2.20 1.57 -7.39
CA LEU A 203 2.84 2.41 -8.40
C LEU A 203 2.95 1.69 -9.76
N PRO A 204 2.85 2.42 -10.88
CA PRO A 204 3.00 1.84 -12.23
C PRO A 204 4.36 1.16 -12.42
N ASP A 205 5.44 1.82 -12.02
CA ASP A 205 6.82 1.31 -12.06
C ASP A 205 7.57 1.55 -10.75
N PRO A 206 7.63 0.57 -9.84
CA PRO A 206 8.40 0.67 -8.60
C PRO A 206 9.90 0.91 -8.80
N ARG A 207 10.50 0.45 -9.91
CA ARG A 207 11.93 0.73 -10.20
C ARG A 207 12.15 2.20 -10.53
N ALA A 208 11.30 2.77 -11.36
CA ALA A 208 11.34 4.20 -11.67
C ALA A 208 11.08 5.03 -10.42
N ALA A 209 10.13 4.62 -9.55
CA ALA A 209 9.87 5.28 -8.29
C ALA A 209 11.08 5.27 -7.34
N VAL A 210 11.82 4.16 -7.23
CA VAL A 210 13.06 4.11 -6.43
C VAL A 210 14.15 5.00 -7.03
N ARG A 211 14.32 5.03 -8.37
CA ARG A 211 15.25 5.96 -9.03
C ARG A 211 14.88 7.42 -8.77
N ALA A 212 13.61 7.75 -8.85
CA ALA A 212 13.13 9.10 -8.55
C ALA A 212 13.38 9.46 -7.07
N ALA A 213 13.05 8.57 -6.14
CA ALA A 213 13.36 8.77 -4.72
C ALA A 213 14.86 8.97 -4.47
N HIS A 214 15.72 8.20 -5.16
CA HIS A 214 17.17 8.40 -5.09
C HIS A 214 17.59 9.78 -5.56
N ARG A 215 17.03 10.31 -6.65
CA ARG A 215 17.28 11.65 -7.16
C ARG A 215 16.85 12.74 -6.18
N LEU A 216 15.69 12.58 -5.58
CA LEU A 216 15.05 13.56 -4.68
C LEU A 216 15.71 13.65 -3.30
N LEU A 217 16.37 12.60 -2.85
CA LEU A 217 17.02 12.56 -1.54
C LEU A 217 18.37 13.26 -1.55
N ARG A 218 18.74 13.89 -0.43
CA ARG A 218 20.11 14.33 -0.17
C ARG A 218 21.07 13.14 -0.13
N PRO A 219 22.38 13.33 -0.26
CA PRO A 219 23.36 12.33 0.16
C PRO A 219 23.05 11.86 1.58
N ASP A 220 23.10 10.55 1.83
CA ASP A 220 22.71 9.91 3.10
C ASP A 220 21.23 10.05 3.50
N GLY A 221 20.40 10.61 2.63
CA GLY A 221 18.95 10.68 2.84
C GLY A 221 18.30 9.30 2.90
N VAL A 222 17.13 9.20 3.50
CA VAL A 222 16.47 7.91 3.79
C VAL A 222 15.19 7.76 2.99
N LEU A 223 15.07 6.63 2.30
CA LEU A 223 13.82 6.12 1.74
C LEU A 223 13.14 5.22 2.77
N ALA A 224 11.90 5.56 3.13
CA ALA A 224 11.06 4.74 4.00
C ALA A 224 9.85 4.23 3.22
N VAL A 225 9.69 2.92 3.15
CA VAL A 225 8.59 2.28 2.40
C VAL A 225 7.82 1.34 3.32
N ARG A 226 6.50 1.34 3.24
CA ARG A 226 5.62 0.37 3.89
C ARG A 226 4.73 -0.29 2.87
N VAL A 227 4.78 -1.62 2.83
CA VAL A 227 4.07 -2.44 1.85
C VAL A 227 3.49 -3.70 2.47
N PRO A 228 2.46 -4.28 1.84
CA PRO A 228 1.99 -5.62 2.17
C PRO A 228 3.01 -6.69 1.76
N ASN A 229 3.02 -7.81 2.48
CA ASN A 229 3.97 -8.89 2.27
C ASN A 229 3.37 -10.00 1.38
N GLY A 230 3.79 -10.03 0.12
CA GLY A 230 3.34 -11.06 -0.84
C GLY A 230 3.77 -12.48 -0.48
N GLU A 231 4.92 -12.64 0.18
CA GLU A 231 5.35 -13.96 0.66
C GLU A 231 4.45 -14.49 1.78
N CYS A 232 4.01 -13.60 2.68
CA CYS A 232 3.01 -13.94 3.70
C CYS A 232 1.70 -14.40 3.05
N TYR A 233 1.21 -13.67 2.05
CA TYR A 233 0.04 -14.07 1.28
C TYR A 233 0.20 -15.46 0.66
N ALA A 234 1.26 -15.69 -0.10
CA ALA A 234 1.49 -16.95 -0.80
C ALA A 234 1.58 -18.14 0.17
N ARG A 235 2.27 -17.96 1.30
CA ARG A 235 2.38 -19.00 2.35
C ARG A 235 1.05 -19.30 3.02
N LEU A 236 0.30 -18.26 3.43
CA LEU A 236 -1.00 -18.45 4.10
C LEU A 236 -2.02 -19.08 3.15
N ARG A 237 -1.99 -18.72 1.87
CA ARG A 237 -2.81 -19.34 0.85
C ARG A 237 -2.47 -20.83 0.67
N ALA A 238 -1.21 -21.18 0.52
CA ALA A 238 -0.79 -22.58 0.41
C ALA A 238 -1.23 -23.44 1.61
N VAL A 239 -1.22 -22.87 2.81
CA VAL A 239 -1.70 -23.57 4.02
C VAL A 239 -3.22 -23.69 4.06
N SER A 240 -3.96 -22.69 3.56
CA SER A 240 -5.44 -22.71 3.60
C SER A 240 -6.07 -23.78 2.71
N VAL A 241 -5.34 -24.29 1.73
CA VAL A 241 -5.79 -25.40 0.85
C VAL A 241 -5.70 -26.77 1.54
N THR A 242 -4.96 -26.90 2.65
CA THR A 242 -4.60 -28.20 3.24
C THR A 242 -5.53 -28.70 4.38
N SER A 243 -6.28 -27.82 5.06
CA SER A 243 -7.25 -28.21 6.07
C SER A 243 -8.24 -27.09 6.44
N ALA A 244 -9.48 -27.46 6.81
CA ALA A 244 -10.54 -26.50 7.17
C ALA A 244 -10.19 -25.62 8.39
N GLU A 245 -9.52 -26.16 9.42
CA GLU A 245 -9.12 -25.39 10.61
C GLU A 245 -8.00 -24.39 10.30
N ARG A 246 -6.98 -24.82 9.56
CA ARG A 246 -5.89 -23.95 9.10
C ARG A 246 -6.40 -22.88 8.15
N MET A 247 -7.40 -23.20 7.32
CA MET A 247 -8.10 -22.26 6.46
C MET A 247 -8.73 -21.11 7.25
N SER A 248 -9.38 -21.40 8.40
CA SER A 248 -10.01 -20.35 9.23
C SER A 248 -9.00 -19.35 9.76
N VAL A 249 -7.86 -19.80 10.30
CA VAL A 249 -6.80 -18.93 10.82
C VAL A 249 -6.14 -18.14 9.68
N SER A 250 -5.81 -18.79 8.58
CA SER A 250 -5.19 -18.12 7.43
C SER A 250 -6.10 -17.04 6.85
N ARG A 251 -7.39 -17.34 6.66
CA ARG A 251 -8.38 -16.35 6.19
C ARG A 251 -8.54 -15.20 7.15
N ALA A 252 -8.51 -15.42 8.46
CA ALA A 252 -8.55 -14.33 9.44
C ALA A 252 -7.34 -13.41 9.33
N VAL A 253 -6.12 -13.97 9.21
CA VAL A 253 -4.91 -13.15 9.01
C VAL A 253 -4.99 -12.35 7.72
N LEU A 254 -5.38 -12.99 6.61
CA LEU A 254 -5.51 -12.35 5.30
C LEU A 254 -6.56 -11.24 5.31
N ALA A 255 -7.74 -11.49 5.89
CA ALA A 255 -8.85 -10.53 5.93
C ALA A 255 -8.56 -9.32 6.83
N HIS A 256 -8.05 -9.53 8.05
CA HIS A 256 -7.71 -8.45 8.97
C HIS A 256 -6.59 -7.53 8.45
N ASN A 257 -5.80 -8.01 7.49
CA ASN A 257 -4.69 -7.27 6.90
C ASN A 257 -4.93 -6.89 5.43
N ASN A 258 -6.15 -7.07 4.92
CA ASN A 258 -6.56 -6.82 3.53
C ASN A 258 -5.60 -7.48 2.51
N LEU A 259 -5.17 -8.70 2.81
CA LEU A 259 -4.31 -9.47 1.91
C LEU A 259 -5.09 -10.46 1.02
N LEU A 260 -6.39 -10.57 1.20
CA LEU A 260 -7.24 -11.28 0.24
C LEU A 260 -7.26 -10.48 -1.06
N THR A 261 -7.22 -11.16 -2.19
CA THR A 261 -7.08 -10.54 -3.53
C THR A 261 -5.78 -9.75 -3.75
N PHE A 262 -4.87 -9.85 -2.80
CA PHE A 262 -3.55 -9.27 -2.85
C PHE A 262 -2.67 -10.00 -3.90
N PRO A 263 -1.64 -9.36 -4.44
CA PRO A 263 -1.25 -7.99 -4.15
C PRO A 263 -2.09 -7.03 -4.97
N TYR A 264 -2.20 -5.76 -4.58
CA TYR A 264 -2.83 -4.76 -5.44
C TYR A 264 -2.21 -4.78 -6.84
N ARG A 265 -0.90 -4.63 -6.94
CA ARG A 265 -0.10 -4.90 -8.15
C ARG A 265 1.13 -5.74 -7.80
N PHE A 266 1.89 -5.34 -6.77
CA PHE A 266 3.14 -5.97 -6.35
C PHE A 266 3.09 -6.36 -4.87
N GLY A 267 3.39 -7.60 -4.58
CA GLY A 267 3.59 -8.16 -3.25
C GLY A 267 5.05 -8.41 -2.97
N PHE A 268 5.74 -7.39 -2.52
CA PHE A 268 7.13 -7.53 -2.13
C PHE A 268 7.28 -8.44 -0.91
N SER A 269 8.37 -9.17 -0.84
CA SER A 269 8.90 -9.70 0.42
C SER A 269 10.02 -8.79 0.92
N PRO A 270 10.43 -8.88 2.21
CA PRO A 270 11.63 -8.19 2.67
C PRO A 270 12.85 -8.44 1.79
N ALA A 271 13.04 -9.68 1.31
CA ALA A 271 14.16 -10.06 0.45
C ALA A 271 14.07 -9.42 -0.95
N SER A 272 12.91 -9.50 -1.61
CA SER A 272 12.76 -8.95 -2.97
C SER A 272 12.85 -7.42 -2.98
N LEU A 273 12.28 -6.74 -1.96
CA LEU A 273 12.40 -5.29 -1.85
C LEU A 273 13.83 -4.86 -1.50
N THR A 274 14.51 -5.58 -0.62
CA THR A 274 15.93 -5.33 -0.32
C THR A 274 16.79 -5.44 -1.58
N ARG A 275 16.57 -6.48 -2.41
CA ARG A 275 17.26 -6.64 -3.69
C ARG A 275 17.03 -5.45 -4.60
N LEU A 276 15.77 -5.05 -4.82
CA LEU A 276 15.41 -3.90 -5.64
C LEU A 276 16.11 -2.61 -5.18
N LEU A 277 16.08 -2.34 -3.88
CA LEU A 277 16.68 -1.14 -3.29
C LEU A 277 18.22 -1.13 -3.45
N ARG A 278 18.87 -2.27 -3.18
CA ARG A 278 20.32 -2.40 -3.34
C ARG A 278 20.78 -2.22 -4.79
N ASP A 279 20.03 -2.80 -5.74
CA ASP A 279 20.31 -2.67 -7.17
C ASP A 279 20.19 -1.20 -7.65
N LEU A 280 19.44 -0.38 -6.93
CA LEU A 280 19.17 1.01 -7.27
C LEU A 280 19.83 2.03 -6.33
N GLY A 281 20.91 1.64 -5.66
CA GLY A 281 21.78 2.57 -4.95
C GLY A 281 21.39 2.86 -3.50
N PHE A 282 20.70 1.94 -2.83
CA PHE A 282 20.35 2.08 -1.43
C PHE A 282 20.98 0.99 -0.56
N ASP A 283 21.32 1.33 0.68
CA ASP A 283 21.70 0.41 1.73
C ASP A 283 20.55 0.26 2.73
N VAL A 284 20.06 -0.97 2.90
CA VAL A 284 18.95 -1.24 3.81
C VAL A 284 19.43 -1.17 5.25
N MET A 285 18.86 -0.25 6.01
CA MET A 285 19.13 0.01 7.43
C MET A 285 18.33 -0.92 8.35
N GLY A 286 17.17 -1.39 7.91
CA GLY A 286 16.34 -2.30 8.69
C GLY A 286 14.96 -2.54 8.10
N VAL A 287 14.39 -3.67 8.52
CA VAL A 287 13.03 -4.10 8.18
C VAL A 287 12.26 -4.27 9.48
N ILE A 288 11.04 -3.77 9.53
CA ILE A 288 10.16 -3.87 10.70
C ILE A 288 8.90 -4.60 10.31
N PRO A 289 8.60 -5.76 10.93
CA PRO A 289 7.30 -6.41 10.77
C PRO A 289 6.16 -5.50 11.23
N ASP A 290 5.11 -5.43 10.43
CA ASP A 290 3.93 -4.61 10.74
C ASP A 290 2.63 -5.34 10.37
N VAL A 291 1.51 -4.72 10.67
CA VAL A 291 0.16 -5.14 10.32
C VAL A 291 -0.54 -3.99 9.62
N LEU A 292 -1.61 -4.25 8.88
CA LEU A 292 -2.40 -3.18 8.30
C LEU A 292 -2.83 -2.20 9.40
N VAL A 293 -2.78 -0.92 9.09
CA VAL A 293 -3.32 0.13 9.96
C VAL A 293 -4.80 -0.16 10.26
N PRO A 294 -5.33 0.22 11.45
CA PRO A 294 -6.74 0.04 11.77
C PRO A 294 -7.64 0.68 10.71
N THR A 295 -8.61 -0.10 10.25
CA THR A 295 -9.58 0.32 9.22
C THR A 295 -10.96 0.65 9.82
N ALA A 296 -11.12 0.47 11.13
CA ALA A 296 -12.35 0.80 11.84
C ALA A 296 -12.61 2.31 11.81
N ASP A 297 -13.81 2.67 11.41
CA ASP A 297 -14.35 4.03 11.35
C ASP A 297 -15.62 4.16 12.22
N GLU A 298 -16.33 5.28 12.11
CA GLU A 298 -17.58 5.56 12.82
C GLU A 298 -18.72 4.59 12.44
N TRP A 299 -18.66 3.98 11.24
CA TRP A 299 -19.63 3.01 10.73
C TRP A 299 -19.31 1.57 11.12
N THR A 300 -18.15 1.33 11.76
CA THR A 300 -17.74 -0.01 12.18
C THR A 300 -18.47 -0.40 13.47
N ARG A 301 -19.08 -1.59 13.50
CA ARG A 301 -19.75 -2.14 14.68
C ARG A 301 -18.77 -2.22 15.86
N ARG A 302 -19.22 -1.89 17.06
CA ARG A 302 -18.37 -1.86 18.27
C ARG A 302 -17.61 -3.17 18.51
N TRP A 303 -18.29 -4.31 18.34
CA TRP A 303 -17.62 -5.60 18.48
C TRP A 303 -16.48 -5.81 17.48
N ALA A 304 -16.66 -5.35 16.26
CA ALA A 304 -15.63 -5.44 15.21
C ALA A 304 -14.42 -4.54 15.50
N VAL A 305 -14.63 -3.39 16.12
CA VAL A 305 -13.54 -2.52 16.62
C VAL A 305 -12.75 -3.23 17.71
N VAL A 306 -13.42 -3.90 18.64
CA VAL A 306 -12.75 -4.67 19.71
C VAL A 306 -12.01 -5.87 19.12
N GLU A 307 -12.64 -6.63 18.24
CA GLU A 307 -12.02 -7.75 17.53
C GLU A 307 -10.75 -7.32 16.78
N GLU A 308 -10.80 -6.22 16.04
CA GLU A 308 -9.65 -5.70 15.31
C GLU A 308 -8.48 -5.36 16.24
N ARG A 309 -8.77 -4.74 17.38
CA ARG A 309 -7.75 -4.38 18.38
C ARG A 309 -7.10 -5.59 19.05
N LEU A 310 -7.84 -6.69 19.19
CA LEU A 310 -7.33 -7.91 19.81
C LEU A 310 -6.63 -8.83 18.80
N VAL A 311 -7.24 -9.05 17.64
CA VAL A 311 -6.77 -10.02 16.66
C VAL A 311 -5.63 -9.46 15.82
N LYS A 312 -5.71 -8.22 15.37
CA LYS A 312 -4.73 -7.65 14.45
C LYS A 312 -3.29 -7.66 14.99
N PRO A 313 -2.99 -7.28 16.26
CA PRO A 313 -1.65 -7.39 16.81
C PRO A 313 -1.11 -8.83 16.83
N LEU A 314 -1.99 -9.82 17.07
CA LEU A 314 -1.61 -11.23 17.05
C LEU A 314 -1.17 -11.70 15.67
N THR A 315 -1.69 -11.07 14.61
CA THR A 315 -1.31 -11.40 13.23
C THR A 315 0.10 -10.92 12.86
N LYS A 316 0.71 -10.05 13.66
CA LYS A 316 2.04 -9.49 13.41
C LYS A 316 3.13 -10.57 13.29
N ARG A 317 2.98 -11.71 13.96
CA ARG A 317 3.93 -12.84 13.89
C ARG A 317 4.07 -13.43 12.47
N TRP A 318 3.08 -13.25 11.61
CA TRP A 318 3.14 -13.67 10.19
C TRP A 318 3.71 -12.59 9.27
N THR A 319 3.99 -11.39 9.80
CA THR A 319 4.51 -10.24 9.04
C THR A 319 3.64 -9.95 7.79
N PRO A 320 2.33 -9.73 7.94
CA PRO A 320 1.46 -9.48 6.78
C PRO A 320 1.79 -8.16 6.07
N TRP A 321 2.37 -7.21 6.78
CA TRP A 321 2.94 -5.97 6.29
C TRP A 321 4.34 -5.76 6.85
N PHE A 322 5.15 -4.92 6.21
CA PHE A 322 6.43 -4.51 6.76
C PHE A 322 6.81 -3.10 6.33
N GLU A 323 7.66 -2.48 7.12
CA GLU A 323 8.36 -1.25 6.78
C GLU A 323 9.81 -1.57 6.49
N ILE A 324 10.36 -0.91 5.47
CA ILE A 324 11.78 -0.94 5.15
C ILE A 324 12.33 0.47 5.14
N TYR A 325 13.50 0.65 5.72
CA TYR A 325 14.23 1.91 5.77
C TYR A 325 15.55 1.69 5.06
N ALA A 326 15.87 2.54 4.08
CA ALA A 326 17.07 2.39 3.29
C ALA A 326 17.75 3.76 3.08
N ARG A 327 19.05 3.80 3.27
CA ARG A 327 19.89 5.00 3.11
C ARG A 327 20.36 5.09 1.67
N ARG A 328 20.27 6.27 1.07
CA ARG A 328 20.86 6.55 -0.23
C ARG A 328 22.38 6.39 -0.16
N ARG A 329 22.97 5.56 -1.01
CA ARG A 329 24.43 5.49 -1.14
C ARG A 329 24.97 6.77 -1.75
N PRO A 330 26.10 7.30 -1.27
CA PRO A 330 26.82 8.35 -1.95
C PRO A 330 27.11 7.93 -3.39
N ALA A 331 27.16 8.89 -4.31
CA ALA A 331 27.69 8.59 -5.65
C ALA A 331 29.12 8.05 -5.48
N ALA A 332 29.45 7.00 -6.20
CA ALA A 332 30.84 6.55 -6.26
C ALA A 332 31.69 7.73 -6.77
N ALA A 333 32.71 8.10 -5.98
CA ALA A 333 33.62 9.19 -6.32
C ALA A 333 34.43 8.85 -7.56
#